data_b0a8fbd3b5af238fb9e393edfcfb097c
#
_entry.id   b0a8fbd3b5af238fb9e393edfcfb097c
#
_cell.length_a   1.000
_cell.length_b   1.000
_cell.length_c   1.000
_cell.angle_alpha   90.00
_cell.angle_beta   90.00
_cell.angle_gamma   90.00
#
_symmetry.space_group_name_H-M   'P 1'
#
loop_
_entity.id
_entity.type
_entity.pdbx_description
1 polymer ?
#
loop_
_entity_poly.entity_id
_entity_poly.type
_entity_poly.pdbx_seq_one_letter_code
_entity_poly.pdbx_strand_id
1 'polypeptide(L)'
;MVTLKDIAAQAGVSVMTVSRVVNGHQSKVSEETRNRILSIIKETGYVPNYSARSLSSNSSHIIAIIIRGEGSKLTDVYNSTMLGSMISYIQEHGYFVMTHYVNDYREISKLLHVWNAEGAILLGVFDENIQEVKEDNRIPIVFTDSYSSLRQITNIGIDDYKGGCLAAEHFIQNGHTDMAFIGTETAHSGVCQNRLKGFQDTIEKYNLRLSAEHILDCSNVKDLSEEILSFSSPVTAVFCNSDNIAIDLMDRLSQKGFQIPDTYSIIGFDNFPLGYYVTPKLTTIAQDIDQKALFAVKTLFHHIADSTAPSENIIMDVKLISRNSVKDRRGN
;
A
#
# COMPACT_ATOMS: atom_id res chain seq x y z
N MET A 1 -34.44 -5.24 -20.64
CA MET A 1 -34.03 -5.13 -19.24
C MET A 1 -35.18 -4.56 -18.46
N VAL A 2 -35.62 -5.22 -17.38
CA VAL A 2 -36.77 -4.74 -16.55
C VAL A 2 -36.35 -3.45 -15.85
N THR A 3 -37.26 -2.48 -15.78
CA THR A 3 -37.05 -1.15 -15.19
C THR A 3 -37.92 -0.94 -13.96
N LEU A 4 -37.63 0.09 -13.14
CA LEU A 4 -38.53 0.51 -12.03
C LEU A 4 -39.94 0.85 -12.51
N LYS A 5 -40.09 1.33 -13.74
CA LYS A 5 -41.39 1.63 -14.34
C LYS A 5 -42.19 0.35 -14.60
N ASP A 6 -41.54 -0.70 -15.07
CA ASP A 6 -42.20 -1.97 -15.35
C ASP A 6 -42.69 -2.64 -14.04
N ILE A 7 -41.86 -2.60 -12.99
CA ILE A 7 -42.24 -3.10 -11.66
C ILE A 7 -43.39 -2.27 -11.08
N ALA A 8 -43.37 -0.95 -11.23
CA ALA A 8 -44.41 -0.06 -10.76
C ALA A 8 -45.75 -0.36 -11.44
N ALA A 9 -45.75 -0.58 -12.76
CA ALA A 9 -46.90 -0.98 -13.52
C ALA A 9 -47.47 -2.32 -13.06
N GLN A 10 -46.64 -3.33 -12.88
CA GLN A 10 -47.04 -4.66 -12.40
C GLN A 10 -47.57 -4.63 -10.96
N ALA A 11 -46.94 -3.82 -10.10
CA ALA A 11 -47.37 -3.69 -8.70
C ALA A 11 -48.56 -2.75 -8.49
N GLY A 12 -49.01 -2.01 -9.52
CA GLY A 12 -50.12 -1.05 -9.43
C GLY A 12 -49.80 0.15 -8.51
N VAL A 13 -48.52 0.60 -8.47
CA VAL A 13 -48.05 1.69 -7.61
C VAL A 13 -47.20 2.70 -8.37
N SER A 14 -46.89 3.82 -7.73
CA SER A 14 -45.96 4.79 -8.34
C SER A 14 -44.52 4.28 -8.39
N VAL A 15 -43.74 4.75 -9.38
CA VAL A 15 -42.31 4.47 -9.47
C VAL A 15 -41.57 4.90 -8.18
N MET A 16 -42.02 5.98 -7.55
CA MET A 16 -41.46 6.45 -6.27
C MET A 16 -41.72 5.44 -5.14
N THR A 17 -42.87 4.75 -5.13
CA THR A 17 -43.14 3.70 -4.14
C THR A 17 -42.21 2.50 -4.31
N VAL A 18 -42.01 2.06 -5.55
CA VAL A 18 -41.03 0.99 -5.86
C VAL A 18 -39.62 1.41 -5.46
N SER A 19 -39.23 2.63 -5.83
CA SER A 19 -37.91 3.19 -5.45
C SER A 19 -37.64 3.20 -3.94
N ARG A 20 -38.67 3.55 -3.14
CA ARG A 20 -38.61 3.51 -1.67
C ARG A 20 -38.36 2.09 -1.14
N VAL A 21 -39.08 1.10 -1.69
CA VAL A 21 -38.90 -0.31 -1.27
C VAL A 21 -37.51 -0.81 -1.64
N VAL A 22 -37.07 -0.54 -2.87
CA VAL A 22 -35.73 -0.94 -3.38
C VAL A 22 -34.58 -0.29 -2.58
N ASN A 23 -34.79 0.95 -2.11
CA ASN A 23 -33.77 1.70 -1.35
C ASN A 23 -33.90 1.54 0.18
N GLY A 24 -34.72 0.61 0.67
CA GLY A 24 -34.87 0.36 2.11
C GLY A 24 -35.66 1.41 2.90
N HIS A 25 -36.19 2.46 2.27
CA HIS A 25 -37.00 3.50 2.92
C HIS A 25 -38.45 3.02 3.14
N GLN A 26 -38.61 1.96 3.92
CA GLN A 26 -39.86 1.16 3.99
C GLN A 26 -40.95 1.76 4.90
N SER A 27 -40.61 2.70 5.78
CA SER A 27 -41.53 3.24 6.80
C SER A 27 -42.77 3.96 6.25
N LYS A 28 -42.84 4.23 4.95
CA LYS A 28 -43.94 4.91 4.27
C LYS A 28 -44.70 4.02 3.28
N VAL A 29 -44.51 2.70 3.32
CA VAL A 29 -45.14 1.72 2.42
C VAL A 29 -45.76 0.63 3.26
N SER A 30 -47.05 0.26 2.96
CA SER A 30 -47.69 -0.84 3.68
C SER A 30 -46.94 -2.16 3.46
N GLU A 31 -46.99 -3.05 4.43
CA GLU A 31 -46.35 -4.34 4.38
C GLU A 31 -46.81 -5.18 3.20
N GLU A 32 -48.10 -5.17 2.91
CA GLU A 32 -48.68 -5.86 1.75
C GLU A 32 -48.10 -5.34 0.43
N THR A 33 -48.04 -4.02 0.25
CA THR A 33 -47.48 -3.38 -0.96
C THR A 33 -45.98 -3.70 -1.08
N ARG A 34 -45.26 -3.68 0.02
CA ARG A 34 -43.85 -4.03 0.07
C ARG A 34 -43.59 -5.46 -0.39
N ASN A 35 -44.34 -6.41 0.17
CA ASN A 35 -44.18 -7.83 -0.15
C ASN A 35 -44.52 -8.09 -1.62
N ARG A 36 -45.56 -7.46 -2.16
CA ARG A 36 -45.92 -7.53 -3.59
C ARG A 36 -44.78 -7.02 -4.48
N ILE A 37 -44.16 -5.87 -4.16
CA ILE A 37 -43.06 -5.32 -4.93
C ILE A 37 -41.84 -6.27 -4.87
N LEU A 38 -41.48 -6.78 -3.69
CA LEU A 38 -40.37 -7.72 -3.53
C LEU A 38 -40.56 -9.04 -4.29
N SER A 39 -41.82 -9.55 -4.37
CA SER A 39 -42.15 -10.72 -5.19
C SER A 39 -41.90 -10.46 -6.67
N ILE A 40 -42.43 -9.33 -7.20
CA ILE A 40 -42.22 -8.94 -8.59
C ILE A 40 -40.69 -8.76 -8.91
N ILE A 41 -39.93 -8.13 -8.01
CA ILE A 41 -38.47 -7.99 -8.17
C ILE A 41 -37.81 -9.35 -8.28
N LYS A 42 -38.21 -10.29 -7.41
CA LYS A 42 -37.67 -11.65 -7.41
C LYS A 42 -38.04 -12.44 -8.68
N GLU A 43 -39.28 -12.33 -9.12
CA GLU A 43 -39.80 -13.01 -10.31
C GLU A 43 -39.21 -12.47 -11.60
N THR A 44 -38.97 -11.15 -11.68
CA THR A 44 -38.43 -10.48 -12.86
C THR A 44 -36.89 -10.48 -12.92
N GLY A 45 -36.24 -10.88 -11.85
CA GLY A 45 -34.79 -10.78 -11.74
C GLY A 45 -34.27 -9.33 -11.83
N TYR A 46 -35.09 -8.36 -11.44
CA TYR A 46 -34.71 -6.95 -11.50
C TYR A 46 -33.51 -6.69 -10.55
N VAL A 47 -32.44 -6.15 -11.11
CA VAL A 47 -31.31 -5.63 -10.36
C VAL A 47 -31.30 -4.11 -10.47
N PRO A 48 -31.25 -3.38 -9.35
CA PRO A 48 -31.18 -1.93 -9.36
C PRO A 48 -30.00 -1.44 -10.19
N ASN A 49 -30.22 -0.54 -11.13
CA ASN A 49 -29.15 0.07 -11.90
C ASN A 49 -28.46 1.13 -11.03
N TYR A 50 -27.21 0.85 -10.66
CA TYR A 50 -26.41 1.75 -9.83
C TYR A 50 -26.14 3.10 -10.51
N SER A 51 -25.89 3.11 -11.83
CA SER A 51 -25.68 4.35 -12.59
C SER A 51 -26.92 5.27 -12.58
N ALA A 52 -28.12 4.68 -12.64
CA ALA A 52 -29.37 5.46 -12.54
C ALA A 52 -29.60 5.97 -11.10
N ARG A 53 -29.13 5.24 -10.10
CA ARG A 53 -29.22 5.64 -8.69
C ARG A 53 -28.23 6.77 -8.39
N SER A 54 -26.99 6.67 -8.84
CA SER A 54 -25.97 7.70 -8.63
C SER A 54 -26.38 9.05 -9.22
N LEU A 55 -27.03 9.05 -10.37
CA LEU A 55 -27.61 10.26 -10.97
C LEU A 55 -28.72 10.89 -10.11
N SER A 56 -29.49 10.07 -9.38
CA SER A 56 -30.61 10.57 -8.57
C SER A 56 -30.20 10.98 -7.15
N SER A 57 -29.15 10.37 -6.60
CA SER A 57 -28.63 10.63 -5.24
C SER A 57 -27.44 11.60 -5.22
N ASN A 58 -26.89 11.96 -6.37
CA ASN A 58 -25.64 12.69 -6.52
C ASN A 58 -24.45 12.01 -5.79
N SER A 59 -24.53 10.68 -5.68
CA SER A 59 -23.53 9.85 -5.00
C SER A 59 -23.19 8.63 -5.89
N SER A 60 -21.93 8.49 -6.26
CA SER A 60 -21.49 7.38 -7.12
C SER A 60 -21.18 6.10 -6.34
N HIS A 61 -20.94 6.22 -5.04
CA HIS A 61 -20.40 5.14 -4.20
C HIS A 61 -19.12 4.50 -4.80
N ILE A 62 -18.28 5.29 -5.44
CA ILE A 62 -17.02 4.84 -6.03
C ILE A 62 -15.86 5.45 -5.27
N ILE A 63 -14.96 4.61 -4.79
CA ILE A 63 -13.65 4.99 -4.31
C ILE A 63 -12.61 4.60 -5.35
N ALA A 64 -11.73 5.54 -5.69
CA ALA A 64 -10.61 5.29 -6.58
C ALA A 64 -9.37 4.87 -5.79
N ILE A 65 -8.70 3.80 -6.23
CA ILE A 65 -7.34 3.46 -5.78
C ILE A 65 -6.42 3.69 -6.97
N ILE A 66 -5.58 4.69 -6.86
CA ILE A 66 -4.61 5.07 -7.90
C ILE A 66 -3.25 4.51 -7.50
N ILE A 67 -2.64 3.75 -8.40
CA ILE A 67 -1.38 3.07 -8.18
C ILE A 67 -0.33 3.71 -9.08
N ARG A 68 0.80 4.15 -8.50
CA ARG A 68 1.92 4.68 -9.29
C ARG A 68 2.64 3.56 -10.03
N GLY A 69 2.84 3.74 -11.33
CA GLY A 69 3.58 2.81 -12.20
C GLY A 69 2.69 2.05 -13.16
N GLU A 70 3.12 0.86 -13.53
CA GLU A 70 2.49 -0.02 -14.52
C GLU A 70 1.89 -1.28 -13.88
N GLY A 71 1.14 -2.05 -14.67
CA GLY A 71 0.45 -3.26 -14.21
C GLY A 71 1.34 -4.32 -13.54
N SER A 72 2.63 -4.35 -13.84
CA SER A 72 3.62 -5.20 -13.17
C SER A 72 3.76 -4.91 -11.66
N LYS A 73 3.36 -3.73 -11.21
CA LYS A 73 3.37 -3.38 -9.77
C LYS A 73 2.42 -4.23 -8.91
N LEU A 74 1.42 -4.88 -9.49
CA LEU A 74 0.57 -5.84 -8.75
C LEU A 74 1.21 -7.22 -8.53
N THR A 75 2.32 -7.52 -9.18
CA THR A 75 3.11 -8.71 -8.84
C THR A 75 3.93 -8.50 -7.57
N ASP A 76 4.11 -7.25 -7.16
CA ASP A 76 4.71 -6.89 -5.88
C ASP A 76 3.78 -7.24 -4.72
N VAL A 77 4.33 -7.97 -3.72
CA VAL A 77 3.54 -8.49 -2.58
C VAL A 77 2.98 -7.35 -1.72
N TYR A 78 3.73 -6.25 -1.56
CA TYR A 78 3.26 -5.10 -0.80
C TYR A 78 2.03 -4.47 -1.45
N ASN A 79 2.13 -4.12 -2.74
CA ASN A 79 1.03 -3.49 -3.46
C ASN A 79 -0.21 -4.38 -3.54
N SER A 80 -0.03 -5.68 -3.81
CA SER A 80 -1.16 -6.62 -3.90
C SER A 80 -1.85 -6.82 -2.54
N THR A 81 -1.09 -6.89 -1.45
CA THR A 81 -1.64 -7.02 -0.09
C THR A 81 -2.40 -5.76 0.32
N MET A 82 -1.77 -4.57 0.15
CA MET A 82 -2.42 -3.29 0.42
C MET A 82 -3.73 -3.14 -0.35
N LEU A 83 -3.70 -3.40 -1.66
CA LEU A 83 -4.88 -3.31 -2.51
C LEU A 83 -5.99 -4.27 -2.05
N GLY A 84 -5.64 -5.53 -1.77
CA GLY A 84 -6.61 -6.52 -1.31
C GLY A 84 -7.31 -6.12 -0.01
N SER A 85 -6.55 -5.66 0.98
CA SER A 85 -7.09 -5.19 2.26
C SER A 85 -7.95 -3.92 2.09
N MET A 86 -7.48 -2.94 1.30
CA MET A 86 -8.26 -1.72 1.01
C MET A 86 -9.59 -2.05 0.34
N ILE A 87 -9.59 -2.94 -0.67
CA ILE A 87 -10.83 -3.35 -1.37
C ILE A 87 -11.81 -3.95 -0.37
N SER A 88 -11.36 -4.84 0.50
CA SER A 88 -12.20 -5.46 1.52
C SER A 88 -12.86 -4.41 2.42
N TYR A 89 -12.06 -3.52 3.00
CA TYR A 89 -12.57 -2.48 3.89
C TYR A 89 -13.49 -1.46 3.21
N ILE A 90 -13.21 -1.08 1.95
CA ILE A 90 -14.08 -0.18 1.17
C ILE A 90 -15.43 -0.85 0.89
N GLN A 91 -15.43 -2.14 0.56
CA GLN A 91 -16.66 -2.90 0.31
C GLN A 91 -17.52 -3.07 1.57
N GLU A 92 -16.93 -3.18 2.76
CA GLU A 92 -17.65 -3.18 4.03
C GLU A 92 -18.46 -1.88 4.25
N HIS A 93 -18.00 -0.76 3.69
CA HIS A 93 -18.73 0.52 3.69
C HIS A 93 -19.78 0.63 2.56
N GLY A 94 -19.95 -0.42 1.74
CA GLY A 94 -20.94 -0.45 0.65
C GLY A 94 -20.51 0.33 -0.60
N TYR A 95 -19.22 0.59 -0.77
CA TYR A 95 -18.65 1.29 -1.92
C TYR A 95 -18.04 0.33 -2.94
N PHE A 96 -18.01 0.76 -4.20
CA PHE A 96 -17.27 0.11 -5.28
C PHE A 96 -15.86 0.65 -5.35
N VAL A 97 -14.94 -0.17 -5.84
CA VAL A 97 -13.54 0.22 -6.03
C VAL A 97 -13.24 0.28 -7.52
N MET A 98 -12.67 1.40 -7.95
CA MET A 98 -12.04 1.55 -9.27
C MET A 98 -10.53 1.67 -9.07
N THR A 99 -9.76 0.83 -9.79
CA THR A 99 -8.31 0.85 -9.73
C THR A 99 -7.73 1.33 -11.05
N HIS A 100 -6.67 2.13 -10.99
CA HIS A 100 -5.97 2.59 -12.17
C HIS A 100 -4.48 2.81 -11.90
N TYR A 101 -3.65 2.51 -12.92
CA TYR A 101 -2.22 2.82 -12.88
C TYR A 101 -1.97 4.17 -13.52
N VAL A 102 -1.08 4.96 -12.92
CA VAL A 102 -0.66 6.24 -13.47
C VAL A 102 0.86 6.36 -13.41
N ASN A 103 1.43 6.84 -14.51
CA ASN A 103 2.81 7.31 -14.58
C ASN A 103 2.88 8.84 -14.54
N ASP A 104 1.77 9.50 -14.88
CA ASP A 104 1.63 10.95 -14.89
C ASP A 104 0.51 11.38 -13.94
N TYR A 105 0.86 12.13 -12.89
CA TYR A 105 -0.09 12.63 -11.90
C TYR A 105 -1.19 13.53 -12.50
N ARG A 106 -0.93 14.19 -13.65
CA ARG A 106 -1.91 15.02 -14.37
C ARG A 106 -3.12 14.24 -14.85
N GLU A 107 -3.00 12.94 -14.97
CA GLU A 107 -4.12 12.05 -15.34
C GLU A 107 -5.09 11.81 -14.18
N ILE A 108 -4.63 11.96 -12.93
CA ILE A 108 -5.39 11.59 -11.72
C ILE A 108 -6.70 12.40 -11.66
N SER A 109 -6.63 13.73 -11.76
CA SER A 109 -7.80 14.59 -11.70
C SER A 109 -8.85 14.24 -12.75
N LYS A 110 -8.41 13.97 -13.99
CA LYS A 110 -9.28 13.54 -15.08
C LYS A 110 -9.97 12.20 -14.77
N LEU A 111 -9.22 11.23 -14.26
CA LEU A 111 -9.76 9.90 -13.92
C LEU A 111 -10.81 10.00 -12.81
N LEU A 112 -10.51 10.75 -11.75
CA LEU A 112 -11.44 10.94 -10.63
C LEU A 112 -12.75 11.61 -11.08
N HIS A 113 -12.67 12.59 -11.98
CA HIS A 113 -13.86 13.23 -12.56
C HIS A 113 -14.66 12.30 -13.47
N VAL A 114 -13.98 11.54 -14.36
CA VAL A 114 -14.65 10.60 -15.29
C VAL A 114 -15.41 9.54 -14.52
N TRP A 115 -14.88 9.06 -13.41
CA TRP A 115 -15.54 8.06 -12.58
C TRP A 115 -16.52 8.65 -11.57
N ASN A 116 -16.55 9.97 -11.45
CA ASN A 116 -17.30 10.66 -10.39
C ASN A 116 -16.98 10.08 -9.00
N ALA A 117 -15.68 9.83 -8.74
CA ALA A 117 -15.23 9.23 -7.48
C ALA A 117 -15.56 10.15 -6.30
N GLU A 118 -15.95 9.58 -5.16
CA GLU A 118 -16.26 10.32 -3.93
C GLU A 118 -15.03 10.50 -3.04
N GLY A 119 -14.00 9.72 -3.29
CA GLY A 119 -12.72 9.81 -2.63
C GLY A 119 -11.66 8.96 -3.33
N ALA A 120 -10.40 9.19 -2.99
CA ALA A 120 -9.30 8.45 -3.57
C ALA A 120 -8.23 8.06 -2.54
N ILE A 121 -7.59 6.90 -2.75
CA ILE A 121 -6.37 6.50 -2.06
C ILE A 121 -5.27 6.37 -3.11
N LEU A 122 -4.15 7.05 -2.91
CA LEU A 122 -2.99 7.00 -3.77
C LEU A 122 -1.96 6.03 -3.17
N LEU A 123 -1.79 4.89 -3.83
CA LEU A 123 -0.88 3.83 -3.41
C LEU A 123 0.46 3.97 -4.11
N GLY A 124 1.51 4.15 -3.32
CA GLY A 124 2.88 4.37 -3.77
C GLY A 124 3.37 5.80 -3.53
N VAL A 125 4.63 6.00 -3.87
CA VAL A 125 5.32 7.27 -3.63
C VAL A 125 4.90 8.30 -4.68
N PHE A 126 4.25 9.37 -4.24
CA PHE A 126 3.83 10.52 -5.04
C PHE A 126 4.49 11.80 -4.55
N ASP A 127 5.77 11.76 -4.17
CA ASP A 127 6.45 12.89 -3.53
C ASP A 127 6.58 14.11 -4.46
N GLU A 128 6.67 13.87 -5.76
CA GLU A 128 6.64 14.92 -6.76
C GLU A 128 5.19 15.30 -7.09
N ASN A 129 4.86 16.59 -7.05
CA ASN A 129 3.57 17.15 -7.48
C ASN A 129 2.33 16.79 -6.63
N ILE A 130 2.51 16.35 -5.38
CA ILE A 130 1.41 16.10 -4.43
C ILE A 130 0.48 17.31 -4.30
N GLN A 131 1.05 18.53 -4.26
CA GLN A 131 0.29 19.77 -4.12
C GLN A 131 -0.69 19.95 -5.29
N GLU A 132 -0.23 19.72 -6.51
CA GLU A 132 -1.04 19.88 -7.71
C GLU A 132 -2.20 18.88 -7.75
N VAL A 133 -1.95 17.60 -7.39
CA VAL A 133 -3.01 16.59 -7.28
C VAL A 133 -4.09 17.02 -6.28
N LYS A 134 -3.69 17.61 -5.15
CA LYS A 134 -4.63 18.06 -4.11
C LYS A 134 -5.40 19.30 -4.54
N GLU A 135 -4.75 20.28 -5.14
CA GLU A 135 -5.38 21.54 -5.57
C GLU A 135 -6.38 21.32 -6.70
N ASP A 136 -6.11 20.40 -7.61
CA ASP A 136 -6.98 20.05 -8.73
C ASP A 136 -8.22 19.25 -8.34
N ASN A 137 -8.27 18.68 -7.13
CA ASN A 137 -9.33 17.78 -6.71
C ASN A 137 -10.09 18.31 -5.49
N ARG A 138 -11.42 18.30 -5.58
CA ARG A 138 -12.33 18.71 -4.50
C ARG A 138 -12.77 17.55 -3.61
N ILE A 139 -12.39 16.34 -3.95
CA ILE A 139 -12.72 15.13 -3.17
C ILE A 139 -11.60 14.82 -2.17
N PRO A 140 -11.91 14.11 -1.07
CA PRO A 140 -10.89 13.63 -0.13
C PRO A 140 -9.88 12.72 -0.81
N ILE A 141 -8.60 12.96 -0.55
CA ILE A 141 -7.48 12.14 -1.04
C ILE A 141 -6.60 11.74 0.14
N VAL A 142 -6.34 10.44 0.26
CA VAL A 142 -5.40 9.87 1.22
C VAL A 142 -4.19 9.34 0.46
N PHE A 143 -3.01 9.78 0.85
CA PHE A 143 -1.74 9.28 0.33
C PHE A 143 -1.23 8.14 1.21
N THR A 144 -0.47 7.22 0.63
CA THR A 144 0.28 6.22 1.39
C THR A 144 1.76 6.36 1.10
N ASP A 145 2.58 6.27 2.15
CA ASP A 145 4.05 6.32 2.07
C ASP A 145 4.60 7.56 1.36
N SER A 146 3.96 8.70 1.53
CA SER A 146 4.41 9.97 0.96
C SER A 146 5.20 10.77 2.00
N TYR A 147 6.38 11.23 1.61
CA TYR A 147 7.31 11.99 2.46
C TYR A 147 7.38 13.47 2.08
N SER A 148 6.30 13.99 1.52
CA SER A 148 6.22 15.42 1.23
C SER A 148 6.42 16.26 2.48
N SER A 149 7.23 17.33 2.36
CA SER A 149 7.35 18.36 3.38
C SER A 149 6.10 19.22 3.54
N LEU A 150 5.12 19.04 2.68
CA LEU A 150 3.85 19.75 2.71
C LEU A 150 2.99 19.24 3.87
N ARG A 151 2.78 20.07 4.87
CA ARG A 151 2.00 19.74 6.09
C ARG A 151 0.49 19.57 5.85
N GLN A 152 0.01 19.71 4.62
CA GLN A 152 -1.42 19.76 4.30
C GLN A 152 -1.96 18.54 3.56
N ILE A 153 -1.23 17.44 3.56
CA ILE A 153 -1.74 16.17 2.98
C ILE A 153 -2.16 15.21 4.08
N THR A 154 -3.19 14.43 3.80
CA THR A 154 -3.55 13.27 4.61
C THR A 154 -2.73 12.09 4.11
N ASN A 155 -1.86 11.55 4.98
CA ASN A 155 -0.93 10.48 4.63
C ASN A 155 -0.91 9.38 5.69
N ILE A 156 -0.82 8.16 5.26
CA ILE A 156 -0.61 6.99 6.12
C ILE A 156 0.72 6.35 5.73
N GLY A 157 1.69 6.41 6.61
CA GLY A 157 3.04 5.89 6.41
C GLY A 157 3.52 5.04 7.58
N ILE A 158 4.77 4.65 7.51
CA ILE A 158 5.48 3.95 8.59
C ILE A 158 6.75 4.72 8.96
N ASP A 159 7.37 4.38 10.09
CA ASP A 159 8.67 4.94 10.46
C ASP A 159 9.81 4.20 9.74
N ASP A 160 10.00 4.54 8.47
CA ASP A 160 11.06 3.98 7.63
C ASP A 160 12.46 4.29 8.15
N TYR A 161 12.66 5.48 8.74
CA TYR A 161 13.94 5.84 9.37
C TYR A 161 14.26 4.90 10.54
N LYS A 162 13.30 4.68 11.43
CA LYS A 162 13.44 3.71 12.52
C LYS A 162 13.71 2.30 12.01
N GLY A 163 13.07 1.90 10.89
CA GLY A 163 13.32 0.62 10.25
C GLY A 163 14.80 0.44 9.87
N GLY A 164 15.40 1.46 9.25
CA GLY A 164 16.84 1.48 8.95
C GLY A 164 17.71 1.40 10.20
N CYS A 165 17.36 2.16 11.25
CA CYS A 165 18.06 2.11 12.55
C CYS A 165 18.05 0.69 13.14
N LEU A 166 16.88 0.04 13.18
CA LEU A 166 16.75 -1.32 13.72
C LEU A 166 17.58 -2.35 12.97
N ALA A 167 17.68 -2.25 11.64
CA ALA A 167 18.50 -3.14 10.84
C ALA A 167 19.99 -2.97 11.15
N ALA A 168 20.49 -1.72 11.20
CA ALA A 168 21.88 -1.43 11.54
C ALA A 168 22.23 -1.88 12.97
N GLU A 169 21.39 -1.54 13.96
CA GLU A 169 21.59 -1.94 15.35
C GLU A 169 21.66 -3.46 15.46
N HIS A 170 20.80 -4.20 14.77
CA HIS A 170 20.80 -5.66 14.83
C HIS A 170 22.10 -6.25 14.25
N PHE A 171 22.62 -5.73 13.13
CA PHE A 171 23.90 -6.16 12.59
C PHE A 171 25.06 -5.86 13.55
N ILE A 172 25.12 -4.64 14.07
CA ILE A 172 26.20 -4.20 14.98
C ILE A 172 26.17 -5.02 16.28
N GLN A 173 24.99 -5.26 16.86
CA GLN A 173 24.82 -6.10 18.03
C GLN A 173 25.27 -7.55 17.80
N ASN A 174 25.25 -8.03 16.56
CA ASN A 174 25.76 -9.33 16.17
C ASN A 174 27.21 -9.29 15.66
N GLY A 175 27.94 -8.19 15.87
CA GLY A 175 29.39 -8.09 15.60
C GLY A 175 29.74 -7.80 14.12
N HIS A 176 28.81 -7.33 13.30
CA HIS A 176 29.09 -6.90 11.93
C HIS A 176 29.57 -5.46 11.90
N THR A 177 30.66 -5.21 11.12
CA THR A 177 31.28 -3.90 10.90
C THR A 177 31.24 -3.46 9.44
N ASP A 178 31.24 -4.43 8.53
CA ASP A 178 31.30 -4.22 7.09
C ASP A 178 29.94 -4.56 6.49
N MET A 179 29.18 -3.51 6.17
CA MET A 179 27.77 -3.62 5.82
C MET A 179 27.48 -2.98 4.47
N ALA A 180 26.42 -3.44 3.81
CA ALA A 180 25.88 -2.84 2.59
C ALA A 180 24.38 -2.58 2.71
N PHE A 181 23.88 -1.66 1.89
CA PHE A 181 22.47 -1.37 1.69
C PHE A 181 22.11 -1.61 0.23
N ILE A 182 20.96 -2.28 0.00
CA ILE A 182 20.40 -2.46 -1.34
C ILE A 182 18.95 -1.93 -1.35
N GLY A 183 18.68 -1.02 -2.28
CA GLY A 183 17.35 -0.46 -2.45
C GLY A 183 17.01 -0.18 -3.90
N THR A 184 15.76 0.17 -4.15
CA THR A 184 15.27 0.62 -5.47
C THR A 184 15.04 2.11 -5.46
N GLU A 185 15.31 2.77 -6.60
CA GLU A 185 15.11 4.23 -6.74
C GLU A 185 15.72 5.02 -5.56
N THR A 186 16.93 4.65 -5.14
CA THR A 186 17.58 5.16 -3.92
C THR A 186 17.72 6.70 -3.90
N ALA A 187 17.81 7.32 -5.08
CA ALA A 187 17.90 8.77 -5.23
C ALA A 187 16.53 9.49 -5.24
N HIS A 188 15.42 8.77 -5.50
CA HIS A 188 14.12 9.37 -5.79
C HIS A 188 13.00 8.91 -4.85
N SER A 189 13.12 7.73 -4.24
CA SER A 189 12.13 7.21 -3.31
C SER A 189 12.36 7.71 -1.89
N GLY A 190 11.45 8.52 -1.35
CA GLY A 190 11.49 8.97 0.04
C GLY A 190 11.50 7.82 1.06
N VAL A 191 10.80 6.73 0.76
CA VAL A 191 10.82 5.48 1.55
C VAL A 191 12.23 4.92 1.62
N CYS A 192 12.87 4.70 0.44
CA CYS A 192 14.21 4.15 0.37
C CYS A 192 15.25 5.06 1.03
N GLN A 193 15.14 6.39 0.80
CA GLN A 193 16.03 7.39 1.42
C GLN A 193 15.94 7.38 2.94
N ASN A 194 14.73 7.29 3.52
CA ASN A 194 14.58 7.26 4.98
C ASN A 194 15.12 5.97 5.59
N ARG A 195 14.89 4.80 4.96
CA ARG A 195 15.50 3.52 5.39
C ARG A 195 17.02 3.59 5.34
N LEU A 196 17.59 4.07 4.22
CA LEU A 196 19.03 4.25 4.07
C LEU A 196 19.58 5.25 5.09
N LYS A 197 18.91 6.38 5.30
CA LYS A 197 19.34 7.39 6.27
C LYS A 197 19.39 6.84 7.69
N GLY A 198 18.34 6.14 8.13
CA GLY A 198 18.34 5.52 9.47
C GLY A 198 19.45 4.49 9.63
N PHE A 199 19.73 3.71 8.57
CA PHE A 199 20.82 2.75 8.54
C PHE A 199 22.19 3.43 8.64
N GLN A 200 22.43 4.47 7.85
CA GLN A 200 23.69 5.25 7.86
C GLN A 200 23.91 5.98 9.18
N ASP A 201 22.95 6.74 9.66
CA ASP A 201 23.08 7.52 10.90
C ASP A 201 23.38 6.60 12.11
N THR A 202 22.81 5.38 12.10
CA THR A 202 23.09 4.40 13.15
C THR A 202 24.49 3.83 13.03
N ILE A 203 24.96 3.48 11.84
CA ILE A 203 26.34 3.00 11.61
C ILE A 203 27.35 4.06 12.07
N GLU A 204 27.13 5.33 11.72
CA GLU A 204 27.99 6.44 12.14
C GLU A 204 27.99 6.66 13.66
N LYS A 205 26.85 6.51 14.32
CA LYS A 205 26.71 6.60 15.79
C LYS A 205 27.58 5.59 16.51
N TYR A 206 27.82 4.42 15.91
CA TYR A 206 28.72 3.40 16.45
C TYR A 206 30.18 3.54 15.96
N ASN A 207 30.55 4.68 15.37
CA ASN A 207 31.88 4.97 14.80
C ASN A 207 32.32 4.00 13.69
N LEU A 208 31.35 3.41 12.99
CA LEU A 208 31.54 2.62 11.78
C LEU A 208 31.25 3.49 10.54
N ARG A 209 31.54 2.97 9.36
CA ARG A 209 31.33 3.69 8.10
C ARG A 209 30.65 2.82 7.07
N LEU A 210 29.60 3.33 6.45
CA LEU A 210 29.03 2.78 5.23
C LEU A 210 29.71 3.42 4.02
N SER A 211 30.45 2.63 3.25
CA SER A 211 31.11 3.12 2.03
C SER A 211 30.05 3.44 0.96
N ALA A 212 30.31 4.45 0.14
CA ALA A 212 29.41 4.79 -0.96
C ALA A 212 29.26 3.63 -1.98
N GLU A 213 30.31 2.83 -2.19
CA GLU A 213 30.24 1.64 -3.05
C GLU A 213 29.32 0.54 -2.51
N HIS A 214 29.09 0.52 -1.19
CA HIS A 214 28.20 -0.43 -0.51
C HIS A 214 26.72 0.00 -0.49
N ILE A 215 26.37 1.09 -1.18
CA ILE A 215 24.99 1.54 -1.38
C ILE A 215 24.60 1.25 -2.82
N LEU A 216 23.81 0.20 -3.02
CA LEU A 216 23.44 -0.28 -4.35
C LEU A 216 21.98 0.08 -4.69
N ASP A 217 21.80 0.78 -5.82
CA ASP A 217 20.50 0.90 -6.46
C ASP A 217 20.26 -0.28 -7.41
N CYS A 218 19.33 -1.13 -7.05
CA CYS A 218 19.07 -2.36 -7.79
C CYS A 218 17.97 -2.22 -8.88
N SER A 219 17.49 -1.02 -9.15
CA SER A 219 16.38 -0.80 -10.10
C SER A 219 16.65 -1.36 -11.50
N ASN A 220 17.92 -1.39 -11.94
CA ASN A 220 18.35 -1.86 -13.25
C ASN A 220 19.41 -2.98 -13.18
N VAL A 221 19.59 -3.58 -12.00
CA VAL A 221 20.60 -4.63 -11.79
C VAL A 221 19.99 -5.99 -12.16
N LYS A 222 20.70 -6.76 -13.01
CA LYS A 222 20.27 -8.10 -13.42
C LYS A 222 20.62 -9.19 -12.42
N ASP A 223 21.77 -9.07 -11.78
CA ASP A 223 22.27 -10.03 -10.78
C ASP A 223 22.90 -9.29 -9.59
N LEU A 224 22.13 -9.20 -8.50
CA LEU A 224 22.53 -8.53 -7.27
C LEU A 224 23.75 -9.19 -6.63
N SER A 225 23.93 -10.49 -6.79
CA SER A 225 25.05 -11.20 -6.21
C SER A 225 26.38 -10.85 -6.92
N GLU A 226 26.35 -10.59 -8.22
CA GLU A 226 27.55 -10.14 -8.95
C GLU A 226 27.99 -8.75 -8.50
N GLU A 227 27.04 -7.84 -8.28
CA GLU A 227 27.36 -6.50 -7.80
C GLU A 227 27.99 -6.54 -6.40
N ILE A 228 27.43 -7.30 -5.46
CA ILE A 228 28.00 -7.44 -4.11
C ILE A 228 29.41 -8.07 -4.15
N LEU A 229 29.61 -9.07 -5.00
CA LEU A 229 30.91 -9.72 -5.15
C LEU A 229 31.98 -8.83 -5.83
N SER A 230 31.54 -7.78 -6.54
CA SER A 230 32.44 -6.82 -7.19
C SER A 230 32.92 -5.69 -6.28
N PHE A 231 32.39 -5.55 -5.06
CA PHE A 231 32.83 -4.53 -4.13
C PHE A 231 34.36 -4.62 -3.85
N SER A 232 35.02 -3.48 -3.82
CA SER A 232 36.47 -3.42 -3.60
C SER A 232 36.87 -3.86 -2.18
N SER A 233 35.96 -3.71 -1.24
CA SER A 233 36.08 -4.24 0.12
C SER A 233 34.90 -5.17 0.45
N PRO A 234 35.16 -6.37 1.02
CA PRO A 234 34.10 -7.34 1.27
C PRO A 234 33.18 -6.88 2.38
N VAL A 235 31.89 -7.18 2.21
CA VAL A 235 30.86 -6.96 3.24
C VAL A 235 30.44 -8.29 3.87
N THR A 236 29.97 -8.25 5.09
CA THR A 236 29.47 -9.43 5.82
C THR A 236 28.00 -9.37 6.14
N ALA A 237 27.36 -8.22 5.95
CA ALA A 237 25.97 -7.99 6.25
C ALA A 237 25.32 -7.08 5.19
N VAL A 238 24.11 -7.43 4.76
CA VAL A 238 23.38 -6.71 3.71
C VAL A 238 21.96 -6.41 4.19
N PHE A 239 21.62 -5.12 4.25
CA PHE A 239 20.25 -4.67 4.48
C PHE A 239 19.59 -4.40 3.13
N CYS A 240 18.55 -5.15 2.84
CA CYS A 240 17.72 -4.99 1.65
C CYS A 240 16.45 -4.20 2.01
N ASN A 241 16.11 -3.19 1.22
CA ASN A 241 14.95 -2.35 1.52
C ASN A 241 13.58 -3.05 1.34
N SER A 242 13.57 -4.33 0.92
CA SER A 242 12.37 -5.18 0.93
C SER A 242 12.74 -6.66 1.06
N ASP A 243 11.79 -7.48 1.54
CA ASP A 243 11.95 -8.92 1.62
C ASP A 243 12.13 -9.57 0.24
N ASN A 244 11.50 -9.03 -0.81
CA ASN A 244 11.65 -9.55 -2.17
C ASN A 244 13.10 -9.45 -2.65
N ILE A 245 13.74 -8.31 -2.42
CA ILE A 245 15.17 -8.11 -2.76
C ILE A 245 16.05 -9.03 -1.93
N ALA A 246 15.76 -9.13 -0.63
CA ALA A 246 16.52 -9.99 0.27
C ALA A 246 16.46 -11.46 -0.16
N ILE A 247 15.29 -11.95 -0.53
CA ILE A 247 15.07 -13.34 -0.95
C ILE A 247 15.74 -13.63 -2.30
N ASP A 248 15.62 -12.73 -3.28
CA ASP A 248 16.35 -12.86 -4.56
C ASP A 248 17.85 -12.91 -4.35
N LEU A 249 18.40 -12.03 -3.50
CA LEU A 249 19.81 -12.03 -3.16
C LEU A 249 20.25 -13.34 -2.47
N MET A 250 19.47 -13.83 -1.50
CA MET A 250 19.73 -15.09 -0.80
C MET A 250 19.81 -16.25 -1.78
N ASP A 251 18.85 -16.34 -2.71
CA ASP A 251 18.82 -17.41 -3.72
C ASP A 251 20.04 -17.36 -4.64
N ARG A 252 20.36 -16.18 -5.20
CA ARG A 252 21.51 -16.00 -6.10
C ARG A 252 22.85 -16.29 -5.43
N LEU A 253 23.05 -15.83 -4.20
CA LEU A 253 24.27 -16.12 -3.43
C LEU A 253 24.39 -17.62 -3.15
N SER A 254 23.27 -18.28 -2.78
CA SER A 254 23.24 -19.73 -2.55
C SER A 254 23.59 -20.52 -3.81
N GLN A 255 23.07 -20.12 -4.98
CA GLN A 255 23.42 -20.75 -6.28
C GLN A 255 24.92 -20.63 -6.62
N LYS A 256 25.58 -19.56 -6.16
CA LYS A 256 27.05 -19.36 -6.29
C LYS A 256 27.85 -20.06 -5.19
N GLY A 257 27.22 -20.81 -4.29
CA GLY A 257 27.83 -21.60 -3.23
C GLY A 257 28.13 -20.84 -1.93
N PHE A 258 27.68 -19.59 -1.81
CA PHE A 258 27.79 -18.85 -0.56
C PHE A 258 26.72 -19.27 0.44
N GLN A 259 27.12 -19.37 1.71
CA GLN A 259 26.21 -19.78 2.78
C GLN A 259 25.65 -18.59 3.55
N ILE A 260 24.35 -18.59 3.76
CA ILE A 260 23.63 -17.62 4.58
C ILE A 260 23.18 -18.36 5.85
N PRO A 261 23.48 -17.84 7.03
CA PRO A 261 24.13 -16.57 7.35
C PRO A 261 25.66 -16.61 7.45
N ASP A 262 26.34 -17.73 7.15
CA ASP A 262 27.78 -17.93 7.47
C ASP A 262 28.68 -16.95 6.73
N THR A 263 28.46 -16.75 5.43
CA THR A 263 29.24 -15.80 4.62
C THR A 263 28.60 -14.42 4.68
N TYR A 264 27.30 -14.34 4.39
CA TYR A 264 26.53 -13.11 4.36
C TYR A 264 25.34 -13.18 5.31
N SER A 265 25.22 -12.21 6.20
CA SER A 265 24.02 -11.95 6.99
C SER A 265 23.09 -11.03 6.21
N ILE A 266 21.78 -11.34 6.15
CA ILE A 266 20.82 -10.59 5.33
C ILE A 266 19.62 -10.22 6.18
N ILE A 267 19.20 -8.94 6.10
CA ILE A 267 17.96 -8.42 6.67
C ILE A 267 17.10 -7.86 5.54
N GLY A 268 15.83 -8.20 5.53
CA GLY A 268 14.81 -7.64 4.64
C GLY A 268 13.93 -6.58 5.30
N PHE A 269 12.86 -6.22 4.61
CA PHE A 269 11.83 -5.30 5.10
C PHE A 269 10.47 -5.79 4.60
N ASP A 270 9.40 -5.59 5.38
CA ASP A 270 7.97 -5.86 5.18
C ASP A 270 7.41 -7.03 5.97
N ASN A 271 8.23 -8.04 6.30
CA ASN A 271 7.81 -9.30 6.94
C ASN A 271 6.79 -10.10 6.11
N PHE A 272 7.06 -10.26 4.82
CA PHE A 272 6.21 -11.09 3.97
C PHE A 272 6.24 -12.57 4.37
N PRO A 273 5.12 -13.31 4.16
CA PRO A 273 5.05 -14.74 4.47
C PRO A 273 6.17 -15.58 3.82
N LEU A 274 6.61 -15.19 2.62
CA LEU A 274 7.68 -15.89 1.91
C LEU A 274 8.99 -15.93 2.69
N GLY A 275 9.34 -14.85 3.43
CA GLY A 275 10.52 -14.79 4.28
C GLY A 275 10.53 -15.84 5.41
N TYR A 276 9.39 -16.38 5.78
CA TYR A 276 9.28 -17.48 6.73
C TYR A 276 9.51 -18.87 6.09
N TYR A 277 9.28 -19.00 4.79
CA TYR A 277 9.37 -20.29 4.07
C TYR A 277 10.73 -20.52 3.40
N VAL A 278 11.57 -19.48 3.25
CA VAL A 278 12.95 -19.63 2.74
C VAL A 278 13.89 -20.22 3.79
N THR A 279 15.02 -20.76 3.34
CA THR A 279 16.06 -21.30 4.21
C THR A 279 17.40 -20.63 3.93
N PRO A 280 18.02 -19.99 4.95
CA PRO A 280 17.49 -19.76 6.31
C PRO A 280 16.28 -18.82 6.31
N LYS A 281 15.45 -18.85 7.38
CA LYS A 281 14.32 -17.93 7.53
C LYS A 281 14.82 -16.50 7.63
N LEU A 282 14.21 -15.60 6.86
CA LEU A 282 14.65 -14.21 6.73
C LEU A 282 14.33 -13.37 7.98
N THR A 283 15.37 -12.78 8.58
CA THR A 283 15.26 -11.67 9.53
C THR A 283 14.80 -10.43 8.79
N THR A 284 13.81 -9.70 9.31
CA THR A 284 13.18 -8.61 8.57
C THR A 284 12.64 -7.51 9.50
N ILE A 285 12.46 -6.31 8.96
CA ILE A 285 11.73 -5.24 9.62
C ILE A 285 10.25 -5.40 9.24
N ALA A 286 9.41 -5.60 10.24
CA ALA A 286 7.97 -5.81 10.03
C ALA A 286 7.21 -4.50 10.04
N GLN A 287 6.34 -4.32 9.05
CA GLN A 287 5.24 -3.37 9.04
C GLN A 287 3.90 -4.11 9.03
N ASP A 288 2.86 -3.47 9.57
CA ASP A 288 1.51 -4.03 9.55
C ASP A 288 0.74 -3.44 8.35
N ILE A 289 0.84 -4.14 7.21
CA ILE A 289 0.25 -3.71 5.94
C ILE A 289 -1.28 -3.67 6.03
N ASP A 290 -1.88 -4.63 6.71
CA ASP A 290 -3.34 -4.71 6.84
C ASP A 290 -3.88 -3.55 7.69
N GLN A 291 -3.24 -3.27 8.82
CA GLN A 291 -3.60 -2.13 9.66
C GLN A 291 -3.39 -0.80 8.94
N LYS A 292 -2.34 -0.69 8.11
CA LYS A 292 -2.08 0.48 7.28
C LYS A 292 -3.19 0.71 6.26
N ALA A 293 -3.64 -0.34 5.59
CA ALA A 293 -4.78 -0.30 4.67
C ALA A 293 -6.07 0.12 5.41
N LEU A 294 -6.31 -0.44 6.60
CA LEU A 294 -7.45 -0.08 7.45
C LEU A 294 -7.42 1.41 7.82
N PHE A 295 -6.28 1.94 8.24
CA PHE A 295 -6.14 3.37 8.56
C PHE A 295 -6.38 4.24 7.33
N ALA A 296 -5.82 3.89 6.17
CA ALA A 296 -6.05 4.63 4.94
C ALA A 296 -7.54 4.72 4.58
N VAL A 297 -8.25 3.61 4.66
CA VAL A 297 -9.69 3.56 4.37
C VAL A 297 -10.51 4.31 5.44
N LYS A 298 -10.26 4.09 6.72
CA LYS A 298 -10.97 4.81 7.81
C LYS A 298 -10.77 6.31 7.72
N THR A 299 -9.56 6.76 7.47
CA THR A 299 -9.24 8.18 7.32
C THR A 299 -9.95 8.76 6.10
N LEU A 300 -9.98 8.04 4.96
CA LEU A 300 -10.72 8.48 3.78
C LEU A 300 -12.21 8.66 4.09
N PHE A 301 -12.86 7.67 4.70
CA PHE A 301 -14.29 7.77 5.03
C PHE A 301 -14.58 8.84 6.10
N HIS A 302 -13.66 9.10 7.01
CA HIS A 302 -13.77 10.23 7.93
C HIS A 302 -13.82 11.56 7.16
N HIS A 303 -12.93 11.77 6.19
CA HIS A 303 -12.92 12.97 5.36
C HIS A 303 -14.10 13.05 4.37
N ILE A 304 -14.67 11.93 3.93
CA ILE A 304 -15.90 11.93 3.14
C ILE A 304 -17.08 12.39 3.99
N ALA A 305 -17.14 11.96 5.25
CA ALA A 305 -18.23 12.33 6.18
C ALA A 305 -18.08 13.77 6.70
N ASP A 306 -16.86 14.24 6.89
CA ASP A 306 -16.54 15.61 7.33
C ASP A 306 -15.45 16.22 6.45
N SER A 307 -15.88 17.01 5.47
CA SER A 307 -14.97 17.72 4.55
C SER A 307 -14.13 18.82 5.22
N THR A 308 -14.42 19.15 6.48
CA THR A 308 -13.67 20.13 7.29
C THR A 308 -12.61 19.49 8.18
N ALA A 309 -12.54 18.16 8.21
CA ALA A 309 -11.54 17.42 8.97
C ALA A 309 -10.12 17.85 8.58
N PRO A 310 -9.22 18.09 9.56
CA PRO A 310 -7.86 18.51 9.27
C PRO A 310 -7.08 17.39 8.59
N SER A 311 -6.11 17.76 7.75
CA SER A 311 -5.19 16.77 7.18
C SER A 311 -4.37 16.08 8.29
N GLU A 312 -4.23 14.76 8.20
CA GLU A 312 -3.55 13.92 9.17
C GLU A 312 -2.35 13.21 8.54
N ASN A 313 -1.22 13.20 9.24
CA ASN A 313 -0.07 12.39 8.86
C ASN A 313 0.13 11.31 9.92
N ILE A 314 -0.34 10.11 9.64
CA ILE A 314 -0.26 8.96 10.55
C ILE A 314 0.98 8.14 10.18
N ILE A 315 1.92 8.06 11.11
CA ILE A 315 3.15 7.27 10.97
C ILE A 315 3.07 6.08 11.92
N MET A 316 2.95 4.89 11.36
CA MET A 316 2.88 3.64 12.12
C MET A 316 4.26 3.15 12.50
N ASP A 317 4.33 2.47 13.63
CA ASP A 317 5.57 1.91 14.13
C ASP A 317 5.99 0.64 13.37
N VAL A 318 7.30 0.35 13.39
CA VAL A 318 7.90 -0.85 12.81
C VAL A 318 8.72 -1.60 13.85
N LYS A 319 8.94 -2.90 13.64
CA LYS A 319 9.69 -3.75 14.56
C LYS A 319 10.58 -4.75 13.83
N LEU A 320 11.72 -5.07 14.42
CA LEU A 320 12.56 -6.17 13.96
C LEU A 320 11.93 -7.53 14.32
N ILE A 321 11.91 -8.42 13.35
CA ILE A 321 11.60 -9.85 13.53
C ILE A 321 12.89 -10.64 13.26
N SER A 322 13.59 -10.98 14.32
CA SER A 322 14.83 -11.77 14.23
C SER A 322 14.49 -13.23 13.92
N ARG A 323 15.18 -13.79 12.91
CA ARG A 323 15.12 -15.19 12.49
C ARG A 323 16.54 -15.76 12.30
N ASN A 324 16.77 -16.44 11.18
CA ASN A 324 17.99 -17.24 11.00
C ASN A 324 18.97 -16.70 9.95
N SER A 325 18.66 -15.59 9.28
CA SER A 325 19.50 -15.04 8.20
C SER A 325 20.61 -14.08 8.66
N VAL A 326 20.79 -13.93 9.98
CA VAL A 326 21.87 -13.11 10.58
C VAL A 326 22.71 -13.98 11.51
N LYS A 327 24.02 -13.96 11.32
CA LYS A 327 25.01 -14.70 12.13
C LYS A 327 25.50 -13.83 13.29
N ASP A 328 25.62 -14.43 14.46
CA ASP A 328 26.38 -13.83 15.58
C ASP A 328 27.90 -14.01 15.34
N ARG A 329 28.61 -12.91 15.20
CA ARG A 329 30.09 -12.85 15.00
C ARG A 329 30.85 -12.32 16.21
N ARG A 330 30.21 -12.15 17.37
CA ARG A 330 30.79 -11.65 18.62
C ARG A 330 31.68 -12.67 19.29
N GLY A 331 32.60 -13.23 18.72
CA GLY A 331 33.47 -14.24 19.36
C GLY A 331 34.40 -14.92 18.40
N ASN A 332 34.48 -14.40 17.20
CA ASN A 332 35.46 -14.84 16.20
C ASN A 332 36.64 -13.87 16.10
#